data_e30d778a5eda5671563f0d6193b1c193
#
_entry.id   e30d778a5eda5671563f0d6193b1c193
#
_cell.length_a   1.000
_cell.length_b   1.000
_cell.length_c   1.000
_cell.angle_alpha   90.00
_cell.angle_beta   90.00
_cell.angle_gamma   90.00
#
_symmetry.space_group_name_H-M   'P 1'
#
loop_
_entity.id
_entity.type
_entity.pdbx_description
1 polymer ?
#
loop_
_entity_poly.entity_id
_entity_poly.type
_entity_poly.pdbx_seq_one_letter_code
_entity_poly.pdbx_strand_id
1 'polypeptide(L)'
;MSAIPAVESDLPEQRSDGSATGTTADWRDRARDLVLRFGPAVWCYAVLKLVGFTVFMKLLSFSGDYLEKHPRFGGGANPWDVLASWDGWWYQQVAQFGYHPALVPVPGGTPGFTIEQNSAAFFPLYPGLMRLVSEISPFGLYGAGMLVSVVASLFAAAGIYAVVDKLAGPRAGVIAAGLWAIAPGSGAEWALYSDSLFIALAAWACYCVMTKQWVAAGVITLIAGLNRPTSAALIGAVGLAALVELYRRDSGVLRPLTGLLLAPLGLLGYVGWVGWRMGDWGGYFTLQRDAWLHYFDWGQGTWNAIRGVLLGRNDYPFAYHTSDMLATLLVLSLPVLIVLLVRLRPPLVLTAYTLATIVSVLGSLGIFGNTSRYLLPAFPLLIALAVAMRRLSWPVLAGVLGTGAVASGWYAGYVIFELGIP
;
A
#
# COMPACT_ATOMS: atom_id res chain seq x y z
N MET A 1 81.04 1.56 43.27
CA MET A 1 80.50 0.22 43.27
C MET A 1 79.24 0.25 44.13
N SER A 2 78.08 0.39 43.54
CA SER A 2 76.79 0.33 44.23
C SER A 2 75.81 -0.44 43.35
N ALA A 3 75.30 -1.51 43.92
CA ALA A 3 74.41 -2.45 43.26
C ALA A 3 73.00 -1.86 43.13
N ILE A 4 72.36 -2.05 41.93
CA ILE A 4 70.97 -1.72 41.63
C ILE A 4 70.10 -2.94 41.99
N PRO A 5 69.01 -2.82 42.78
CA PRO A 5 68.12 -3.92 43.02
C PRO A 5 67.12 -4.07 41.83
N ALA A 6 66.81 -5.33 41.51
CA ALA A 6 65.84 -5.72 40.51
C ALA A 6 64.39 -5.36 40.92
N VAL A 7 63.63 -4.79 40.01
CA VAL A 7 62.21 -4.56 40.17
C VAL A 7 61.46 -5.77 39.60
N GLU A 8 60.75 -6.47 40.44
CA GLU A 8 59.78 -7.53 40.12
C GLU A 8 58.55 -6.90 39.55
N SER A 9 58.16 -7.28 38.32
CA SER A 9 56.98 -6.81 37.64
C SER A 9 55.79 -7.72 37.94
N ASP A 10 54.93 -7.29 38.85
CA ASP A 10 53.59 -7.84 39.02
C ASP A 10 52.72 -7.50 37.81
N LEU A 11 52.46 -8.49 36.94
CA LEU A 11 51.42 -8.45 35.93
C LEU A 11 50.12 -8.96 36.55
N PRO A 12 49.00 -8.23 36.47
CA PRO A 12 47.72 -8.77 36.91
C PRO A 12 47.21 -9.83 35.91
N GLU A 13 46.90 -11.02 36.43
CA GLU A 13 46.19 -12.10 35.73
C GLU A 13 44.90 -11.57 35.16
N GLN A 14 44.77 -11.59 33.82
CA GLN A 14 43.50 -11.43 33.12
C GLN A 14 42.63 -12.66 33.39
N ARG A 15 41.69 -12.53 34.32
CA ARG A 15 40.57 -13.47 34.43
C ARG A 15 39.71 -13.37 33.17
N SER A 16 39.76 -14.40 32.35
CA SER A 16 38.82 -14.65 31.26
C SER A 16 37.50 -15.14 31.84
N ASP A 17 36.64 -14.23 32.30
CA ASP A 17 35.22 -14.54 32.53
C ASP A 17 34.49 -14.49 31.19
N GLY A 18 34.58 -15.59 30.45
CA GLY A 18 33.75 -15.87 29.28
C GLY A 18 32.36 -16.29 29.72
N SER A 19 31.49 -15.37 30.10
CA SER A 19 30.08 -15.65 30.28
C SER A 19 29.34 -15.34 28.98
N ALA A 20 29.17 -16.36 28.14
CA ALA A 20 28.26 -16.38 27.00
C ALA A 20 26.79 -16.41 27.47
N THR A 21 26.32 -15.36 28.16
CA THR A 21 24.93 -15.21 28.63
C THR A 21 24.19 -14.02 27.97
N GLY A 22 24.78 -13.44 26.89
CA GLY A 22 24.28 -12.21 26.28
C GLY A 22 23.14 -12.33 25.29
N THR A 23 22.68 -13.53 24.86
CA THR A 23 21.85 -13.65 23.65
C THR A 23 20.35 -13.76 23.90
N THR A 24 19.87 -14.24 25.03
CA THR A 24 18.44 -14.47 25.29
C THR A 24 17.73 -13.27 25.93
N ALA A 25 18.42 -12.49 26.76
CA ALA A 25 17.86 -11.26 27.34
C ALA A 25 17.69 -10.16 26.26
N ASP A 26 18.64 -10.05 25.34
CA ASP A 26 18.71 -9.00 24.31
C ASP A 26 17.54 -9.07 23.30
N TRP A 27 17.08 -10.23 22.81
CA TRP A 27 15.96 -10.31 21.85
C TRP A 27 14.61 -9.98 22.49
N ARG A 28 14.40 -10.32 23.76
CA ARG A 28 13.15 -10.00 24.50
C ARG A 28 13.03 -8.52 24.76
N ASP A 29 14.13 -7.88 25.13
CA ASP A 29 14.14 -6.44 25.35
C ASP A 29 13.91 -5.68 24.03
N ARG A 30 14.55 -6.10 22.94
CA ARG A 30 14.29 -5.56 21.60
C ARG A 30 12.83 -5.76 21.15
N ALA A 31 12.27 -6.94 21.36
CA ALA A 31 10.87 -7.21 21.04
C ALA A 31 9.92 -6.33 21.86
N ARG A 32 10.20 -6.16 23.16
CA ARG A 32 9.45 -5.27 24.05
C ARG A 32 9.50 -3.82 23.56
N ASP A 33 10.68 -3.34 23.19
CA ASP A 33 10.85 -1.97 22.69
C ASP A 33 10.09 -1.75 21.37
N LEU A 34 10.09 -2.73 20.46
CA LEU A 34 9.31 -2.68 19.25
C LEU A 34 7.79 -2.63 19.55
N VAL A 35 7.31 -3.48 20.46
CA VAL A 35 5.90 -3.49 20.88
C VAL A 35 5.51 -2.17 21.54
N LEU A 36 6.33 -1.61 22.40
CA LEU A 36 6.06 -0.33 23.05
C LEU A 36 6.07 0.82 22.05
N ARG A 37 6.94 0.78 21.05
CA ARG A 37 7.06 1.81 20.03
C ARG A 37 5.89 1.79 19.02
N PHE A 38 5.60 0.65 18.44
CA PHE A 38 4.62 0.51 17.35
C PHE A 38 3.22 0.12 17.83
N GLY A 39 3.13 -0.53 18.99
CA GLY A 39 1.88 -1.05 19.55
C GLY A 39 0.72 -0.05 19.57
N PRO A 40 0.89 1.19 20.07
CA PRO A 40 -0.20 2.15 20.11
C PRO A 40 -0.80 2.47 18.73
N ALA A 41 0.04 2.58 17.69
CA ALA A 41 -0.43 2.87 16.33
C ALA A 41 -1.11 1.65 15.69
N VAL A 42 -0.53 0.47 15.85
CA VAL A 42 -1.07 -0.80 15.33
C VAL A 42 -2.42 -1.11 16.01
N TRP A 43 -2.52 -0.93 17.34
CA TRP A 43 -3.78 -1.09 18.06
C TRP A 43 -4.85 -0.09 17.64
N CYS A 44 -4.49 1.20 17.54
CA CYS A 44 -5.42 2.23 17.07
C CYS A 44 -5.97 1.87 15.67
N TYR A 45 -5.08 1.49 14.75
CA TYR A 45 -5.46 1.02 13.41
C TYR A 45 -6.39 -0.20 13.50
N ALA A 46 -5.98 -1.25 14.20
CA ALA A 46 -6.72 -2.53 14.24
C ALA A 46 -8.13 -2.36 14.83
N VAL A 47 -8.28 -1.59 15.91
CA VAL A 47 -9.58 -1.33 16.52
C VAL A 47 -10.50 -0.57 15.56
N LEU A 48 -10.01 0.49 14.92
CA LEU A 48 -10.81 1.27 13.96
C LEU A 48 -11.20 0.43 12.74
N LYS A 49 -10.28 -0.40 12.22
CA LYS A 49 -10.57 -1.33 11.13
C LYS A 49 -11.60 -2.37 11.52
N LEU A 50 -11.50 -2.93 12.72
CA LEU A 50 -12.48 -3.91 13.21
C LEU A 50 -13.89 -3.31 13.32
N VAL A 51 -14.00 -2.06 13.80
CA VAL A 51 -15.28 -1.34 13.83
C VAL A 51 -15.84 -1.17 12.41
N GLY A 52 -15.05 -0.62 11.49
CA GLY A 52 -15.48 -0.44 10.09
C GLY A 52 -15.82 -1.75 9.40
N PHE A 53 -15.01 -2.79 9.59
CA PHE A 53 -15.26 -4.12 9.04
C PHE A 53 -16.55 -4.76 9.59
N THR A 54 -16.84 -4.59 10.89
CA THR A 54 -18.08 -5.06 11.48
C THR A 54 -19.30 -4.38 10.87
N VAL A 55 -19.24 -3.07 10.67
CA VAL A 55 -20.31 -2.30 9.99
C VAL A 55 -20.50 -2.83 8.57
N PHE A 56 -19.42 -2.99 7.82
CA PHE A 56 -19.45 -3.52 6.45
C PHE A 56 -20.10 -4.91 6.37
N MET A 57 -19.62 -5.86 7.18
CA MET A 57 -20.17 -7.23 7.18
C MET A 57 -21.64 -7.28 7.60
N LYS A 58 -22.06 -6.42 8.52
CA LYS A 58 -23.47 -6.31 8.91
C LYS A 58 -24.35 -5.79 7.77
N LEU A 59 -23.92 -4.76 7.06
CA LEU A 59 -24.65 -4.23 5.92
C LEU A 59 -24.81 -5.28 4.81
N LEU A 60 -23.73 -6.00 4.47
CA LEU A 60 -23.79 -7.10 3.50
C LEU A 60 -24.72 -8.23 3.96
N SER A 61 -24.69 -8.58 5.24
CA SER A 61 -25.59 -9.63 5.76
C SER A 61 -27.06 -9.22 5.65
N PHE A 62 -27.38 -7.93 5.66
CA PHE A 62 -28.75 -7.44 5.50
C PHE A 62 -29.18 -7.29 4.03
N SER A 63 -28.26 -6.91 3.13
CA SER A 63 -28.59 -6.75 1.71
C SER A 63 -28.90 -8.08 1.04
N GLY A 64 -28.10 -9.10 1.34
CA GLY A 64 -28.25 -10.44 0.74
C GLY A 64 -27.84 -10.53 -0.73
N ASP A 65 -27.49 -9.42 -1.38
CA ASP A 65 -27.21 -9.35 -2.83
C ASP A 65 -26.04 -10.25 -3.28
N TYR A 66 -25.12 -10.59 -2.35
CA TYR A 66 -24.03 -11.53 -2.62
C TYR A 66 -24.51 -12.94 -2.99
N LEU A 67 -25.74 -13.33 -2.62
CA LEU A 67 -26.30 -14.64 -2.94
C LEU A 67 -26.64 -14.80 -4.43
N GLU A 68 -26.89 -13.70 -5.14
CA GLU A 68 -27.31 -13.68 -6.54
C GLU A 68 -26.16 -13.40 -7.52
N LYS A 69 -24.99 -12.95 -7.02
CA LYS A 69 -23.85 -12.58 -7.85
C LYS A 69 -23.00 -13.79 -8.25
N HIS A 70 -22.33 -13.68 -9.39
CA HIS A 70 -21.27 -14.62 -9.75
C HIS A 70 -20.05 -14.43 -8.83
N PRO A 71 -19.32 -15.51 -8.42
CA PRO A 71 -18.16 -15.42 -7.52
C PRO A 71 -17.10 -14.38 -7.91
N ARG A 72 -16.85 -14.19 -9.21
CA ARG A 72 -15.95 -13.16 -9.71
C ARG A 72 -16.36 -11.75 -9.29
N PHE A 73 -17.64 -11.50 -9.07
CA PHE A 73 -18.21 -10.20 -8.73
C PHE A 73 -18.70 -10.11 -7.29
N GLY A 74 -18.24 -11.01 -6.43
CA GLY A 74 -18.54 -11.00 -5.02
C GLY A 74 -19.69 -11.90 -4.58
N GLY A 75 -20.14 -12.80 -5.46
CA GLY A 75 -21.15 -13.78 -5.14
C GLY A 75 -20.62 -14.97 -4.33
N GLY A 76 -21.47 -15.55 -3.50
CA GLY A 76 -21.16 -16.72 -2.72
C GLY A 76 -22.22 -17.04 -1.68
N ALA A 77 -21.95 -18.03 -0.84
CA ALA A 77 -22.87 -18.47 0.22
C ALA A 77 -22.86 -17.55 1.45
N ASN A 78 -21.81 -16.72 1.58
CA ASN A 78 -21.57 -15.92 2.78
C ASN A 78 -21.25 -14.47 2.43
N PRO A 79 -21.59 -13.49 3.29
CA PRO A 79 -21.31 -12.07 3.03
C PRO A 79 -19.81 -11.78 2.89
N TRP A 80 -18.93 -12.55 3.51
CA TRP A 80 -17.48 -12.34 3.36
C TRP A 80 -16.91 -12.81 2.02
N ASP A 81 -17.69 -13.55 1.19
CA ASP A 81 -17.23 -13.98 -0.15
C ASP A 81 -16.99 -12.77 -1.07
N VAL A 82 -17.62 -11.62 -0.78
CA VAL A 82 -17.39 -10.36 -1.48
C VAL A 82 -15.93 -9.87 -1.36
N LEU A 83 -15.23 -10.24 -0.29
CA LEU A 83 -13.82 -9.83 -0.09
C LEU A 83 -12.87 -10.48 -1.10
N ALA A 84 -13.31 -11.55 -1.77
CA ALA A 84 -12.57 -12.24 -2.83
C ALA A 84 -13.02 -11.84 -4.23
N SER A 85 -13.84 -10.80 -4.38
CA SER A 85 -14.33 -10.32 -5.67
C SER A 85 -13.25 -9.62 -6.49
N TRP A 86 -13.51 -9.43 -7.78
CA TRP A 86 -12.70 -8.64 -8.72
C TRP A 86 -11.21 -8.99 -8.69
N ASP A 87 -10.34 -8.13 -8.17
CA ASP A 87 -8.90 -8.39 -8.04
C ASP A 87 -8.65 -9.67 -7.23
N GLY A 88 -9.41 -9.89 -6.14
CA GLY A 88 -9.26 -11.05 -5.27
C GLY A 88 -9.56 -12.37 -5.97
N TRP A 89 -10.52 -12.38 -6.88
CA TRP A 89 -10.79 -13.54 -7.73
C TRP A 89 -9.60 -13.84 -8.65
N TRP A 90 -9.04 -12.84 -9.30
CA TRP A 90 -7.87 -13.00 -10.17
C TRP A 90 -6.62 -13.44 -9.41
N TYR A 91 -6.39 -12.90 -8.20
CA TYR A 91 -5.27 -13.36 -7.38
C TYR A 91 -5.40 -14.84 -6.99
N GLN A 92 -6.62 -15.31 -6.72
CA GLN A 92 -6.85 -16.74 -6.49
C GLN A 92 -6.60 -17.57 -7.74
N GLN A 93 -7.04 -17.11 -8.93
CA GLN A 93 -6.75 -17.78 -10.20
C GLN A 93 -5.24 -17.89 -10.46
N VAL A 94 -4.49 -16.81 -10.24
CA VAL A 94 -3.04 -16.81 -10.37
C VAL A 94 -2.37 -17.76 -9.36
N ALA A 95 -2.80 -17.72 -8.09
CA ALA A 95 -2.24 -18.58 -7.04
C ALA A 95 -2.49 -20.06 -7.32
N GLN A 96 -3.65 -20.41 -7.89
CA GLN A 96 -4.05 -21.78 -8.16
C GLN A 96 -3.48 -22.33 -9.49
N PHE A 97 -3.60 -21.56 -10.57
CA PHE A 97 -3.35 -22.03 -11.92
C PHE A 97 -2.11 -21.40 -12.59
N GLY A 98 -1.53 -20.36 -11.95
CA GLY A 98 -0.40 -19.62 -12.52
C GLY A 98 -0.81 -18.65 -13.62
N TYR A 99 0.13 -18.35 -14.50
CA TYR A 99 -0.01 -17.36 -15.55
C TYR A 99 -0.14 -17.98 -16.95
N HIS A 100 -1.08 -17.44 -17.72
CA HIS A 100 -1.25 -17.76 -19.14
C HIS A 100 -1.27 -16.46 -19.98
N PRO A 101 -0.12 -15.77 -20.11
CA PRO A 101 -0.04 -14.51 -20.85
C PRO A 101 -0.34 -14.72 -22.34
N ALA A 102 -1.40 -14.10 -22.84
CA ALA A 102 -1.80 -14.12 -24.23
C ALA A 102 -2.59 -12.85 -24.58
N LEU A 103 -2.55 -12.44 -25.85
CA LEU A 103 -3.40 -11.40 -26.41
C LEU A 103 -4.42 -12.08 -27.32
N VAL A 104 -5.54 -12.53 -26.74
CA VAL A 104 -6.60 -13.23 -27.49
C VAL A 104 -7.66 -12.23 -27.88
N PRO A 105 -7.93 -11.99 -29.19
CA PRO A 105 -8.96 -11.09 -29.64
C PRO A 105 -10.37 -11.55 -29.27
N VAL A 106 -11.23 -10.64 -28.83
CA VAL A 106 -12.66 -10.86 -28.60
C VAL A 106 -13.42 -10.53 -29.89
N PRO A 107 -14.03 -11.51 -30.57
CA PRO A 107 -14.83 -11.23 -31.77
C PRO A 107 -16.01 -10.28 -31.44
N GLY A 108 -16.09 -9.14 -32.16
CA GLY A 108 -17.13 -8.13 -31.90
C GLY A 108 -16.94 -7.33 -30.61
N GLY A 109 -15.73 -7.36 -30.02
CA GLY A 109 -15.40 -6.60 -28.81
C GLY A 109 -15.59 -5.10 -29.01
N THR A 110 -16.06 -4.43 -27.96
CA THR A 110 -16.20 -2.96 -27.93
C THR A 110 -14.85 -2.29 -27.66
N PRO A 111 -14.64 -1.02 -28.03
CA PRO A 111 -13.43 -0.28 -27.72
C PRO A 111 -13.06 -0.37 -26.21
N GLY A 112 -11.83 -0.78 -25.91
CA GLY A 112 -11.35 -1.03 -24.55
C GLY A 112 -11.58 -2.46 -24.03
N PHE A 113 -12.34 -3.31 -24.77
CA PHE A 113 -12.58 -4.73 -24.47
C PHE A 113 -12.48 -5.58 -25.74
N THR A 114 -11.43 -5.33 -26.53
CA THR A 114 -11.13 -6.05 -27.78
C THR A 114 -10.24 -7.27 -27.56
N ILE A 115 -9.68 -7.43 -26.36
CA ILE A 115 -8.83 -8.54 -25.95
C ILE A 115 -9.43 -9.19 -24.70
N GLU A 116 -9.31 -10.51 -24.59
CA GLU A 116 -9.75 -11.27 -23.41
C GLU A 116 -8.93 -10.89 -22.17
N GLN A 117 -9.64 -10.72 -21.05
CA GLN A 117 -8.99 -10.51 -19.75
C GLN A 117 -8.23 -11.76 -19.32
N ASN A 118 -7.01 -11.60 -18.86
CA ASN A 118 -6.22 -12.72 -18.36
C ASN A 118 -5.36 -12.36 -17.14
N SER A 119 -4.77 -13.40 -16.56
CA SER A 119 -4.01 -13.32 -15.30
C SER A 119 -2.76 -12.42 -15.37
N ALA A 120 -2.21 -12.16 -16.57
CA ALA A 120 -0.98 -11.37 -16.71
C ALA A 120 -1.14 -9.88 -16.39
N ALA A 121 -2.37 -9.40 -16.21
CA ALA A 121 -2.63 -8.06 -15.68
C ALA A 121 -2.24 -7.91 -14.20
N PHE A 122 -2.14 -9.02 -13.45
CA PHE A 122 -1.93 -9.07 -12.00
C PHE A 122 -0.50 -9.45 -11.65
N PHE A 123 0.12 -8.73 -10.73
CA PHE A 123 1.52 -8.90 -10.36
C PHE A 123 1.75 -10.07 -9.39
N PRO A 124 2.96 -10.71 -9.41
CA PRO A 124 3.17 -12.03 -8.83
C PRO A 124 3.32 -12.07 -7.30
N LEU A 125 3.68 -10.96 -6.64
CA LEU A 125 4.05 -11.00 -5.22
C LEU A 125 2.89 -11.44 -4.34
N TYR A 126 1.71 -10.81 -4.49
CA TYR A 126 0.56 -11.10 -3.63
C TYR A 126 0.02 -12.52 -3.84
N PRO A 127 -0.29 -12.99 -5.07
CA PRO A 127 -0.73 -14.37 -5.28
C PRO A 127 0.34 -15.40 -4.95
N GLY A 128 1.63 -15.08 -5.11
CA GLY A 128 2.72 -15.93 -4.67
C GLY A 128 2.77 -16.12 -3.15
N LEU A 129 2.54 -15.04 -2.38
CA LEU A 129 2.42 -15.12 -0.92
C LEU A 129 1.15 -15.88 -0.50
N MET A 130 0.02 -15.67 -1.19
CA MET A 130 -1.21 -16.45 -0.93
C MET A 130 -0.94 -17.94 -1.07
N ARG A 131 -0.31 -18.34 -2.16
CA ARG A 131 0.05 -19.75 -2.41
C ARG A 131 0.99 -20.28 -1.34
N LEU A 132 2.09 -19.57 -1.05
CA LEU A 132 3.06 -19.96 -0.02
C LEU A 132 2.38 -20.17 1.34
N VAL A 133 1.55 -19.21 1.78
CA VAL A 133 0.85 -19.29 3.06
C VAL A 133 -0.17 -20.45 3.06
N SER A 134 -0.86 -20.71 1.95
CA SER A 134 -1.80 -21.84 1.86
C SER A 134 -1.09 -23.20 1.90
N GLU A 135 0.15 -23.29 1.44
CA GLU A 135 0.93 -24.55 1.46
C GLU A 135 1.53 -24.85 2.86
N ILE A 136 1.81 -23.83 3.67
CA ILE A 136 2.45 -23.98 5.00
C ILE A 136 1.49 -23.81 6.18
N SER A 137 0.21 -23.57 5.92
CA SER A 137 -0.82 -23.35 6.95
C SER A 137 -2.08 -24.15 6.66
N PRO A 138 -3.00 -24.31 7.63
CA PRO A 138 -4.27 -25.00 7.40
C PRO A 138 -5.27 -24.16 6.57
N PHE A 139 -4.93 -22.94 6.17
CA PHE A 139 -5.82 -22.06 5.41
C PHE A 139 -5.79 -22.41 3.91
N GLY A 140 -6.98 -22.45 3.29
CA GLY A 140 -7.08 -22.41 1.82
C GLY A 140 -6.64 -21.06 1.25
N LEU A 141 -6.62 -20.93 -0.07
CA LEU A 141 -6.17 -19.68 -0.75
C LEU A 141 -6.90 -18.43 -0.26
N TYR A 142 -8.21 -18.54 0.01
CA TYR A 142 -9.00 -17.44 0.56
C TYR A 142 -8.46 -16.98 1.93
N GLY A 143 -8.35 -17.90 2.89
CA GLY A 143 -7.86 -17.58 4.23
C GLY A 143 -6.41 -17.12 4.24
N ALA A 144 -5.57 -17.69 3.36
CA ALA A 144 -4.20 -17.28 3.18
C ALA A 144 -4.11 -15.83 2.63
N GLY A 145 -4.93 -15.48 1.64
CA GLY A 145 -5.01 -14.12 1.11
C GLY A 145 -5.47 -13.12 2.16
N MET A 146 -6.52 -13.45 2.93
CA MET A 146 -6.96 -12.63 4.06
C MET A 146 -5.86 -12.40 5.09
N LEU A 147 -5.15 -13.47 5.48
CA LEU A 147 -4.04 -13.37 6.43
C LEU A 147 -2.93 -12.44 5.90
N VAL A 148 -2.54 -12.60 4.63
CA VAL A 148 -1.53 -11.72 3.99
C VAL A 148 -2.00 -10.27 4.01
N SER A 149 -3.25 -9.97 3.63
CA SER A 149 -3.79 -8.61 3.64
C SER A 149 -3.83 -8.00 5.03
N VAL A 150 -4.35 -8.73 6.02
CA VAL A 150 -4.45 -8.25 7.42
C VAL A 150 -3.06 -8.00 8.00
N VAL A 151 -2.14 -8.96 7.88
CA VAL A 151 -0.76 -8.78 8.38
C VAL A 151 -0.07 -7.62 7.69
N ALA A 152 -0.17 -7.54 6.36
CA ALA A 152 0.40 -6.42 5.60
C ALA A 152 -0.17 -5.07 6.03
N SER A 153 -1.47 -4.98 6.34
CA SER A 153 -2.10 -3.73 6.81
C SER A 153 -1.58 -3.28 8.17
N LEU A 154 -1.29 -4.22 9.09
CA LEU A 154 -0.66 -3.90 10.37
C LEU A 154 0.77 -3.39 10.18
N PHE A 155 1.53 -4.01 9.25
CA PHE A 155 2.86 -3.52 8.86
C PHE A 155 2.81 -2.16 8.17
N ALA A 156 1.78 -1.89 7.37
CA ALA A 156 1.56 -0.57 6.77
C ALA A 156 1.28 0.49 7.83
N ALA A 157 0.41 0.20 8.80
CA ALA A 157 0.13 1.10 9.92
C ALA A 157 1.40 1.42 10.75
N ALA A 158 2.23 0.41 11.01
CA ALA A 158 3.53 0.59 11.67
C ALA A 158 4.49 1.44 10.83
N GLY A 159 4.54 1.23 9.51
CA GLY A 159 5.38 2.01 8.58
C GLY A 159 4.92 3.47 8.47
N ILE A 160 3.63 3.72 8.36
CA ILE A 160 3.04 5.07 8.38
C ILE A 160 3.38 5.77 9.71
N TYR A 161 3.19 5.06 10.83
CA TYR A 161 3.61 5.57 12.14
C TYR A 161 5.10 5.95 12.13
N ALA A 162 6.00 5.06 11.67
CA ALA A 162 7.44 5.32 11.67
C ALA A 162 7.83 6.57 10.87
N VAL A 163 7.20 6.77 9.70
CA VAL A 163 7.41 7.96 8.87
C VAL A 163 6.94 9.21 9.59
N VAL A 164 5.73 9.19 10.16
CA VAL A 164 5.12 10.38 10.78
C VAL A 164 5.73 10.68 12.14
N ASP A 165 6.07 9.66 12.95
CA ASP A 165 6.79 9.81 14.21
C ASP A 165 8.11 10.55 14.01
N LYS A 166 8.87 10.18 12.99
CA LYS A 166 10.14 10.83 12.65
C LYS A 166 9.99 12.31 12.26
N LEU A 167 8.82 12.73 11.76
CA LEU A 167 8.55 14.10 11.29
C LEU A 167 7.86 14.96 12.36
N ALA A 168 6.93 14.39 13.12
CA ALA A 168 6.00 15.15 13.93
C ALA A 168 5.74 14.56 15.33
N GLY A 169 6.46 13.48 15.68
CA GLY A 169 6.41 12.81 16.97
C GLY A 169 5.32 11.73 17.06
N PRO A 170 5.39 10.91 18.14
CA PRO A 170 4.65 9.65 18.24
C PRO A 170 3.13 9.85 18.24
N ARG A 171 2.63 10.92 18.84
CA ARG A 171 1.20 11.21 18.85
C ARG A 171 0.64 11.45 17.45
N ALA A 172 1.36 12.21 16.61
CA ALA A 172 0.98 12.42 15.22
C ALA A 172 1.04 11.11 14.43
N GLY A 173 2.03 10.24 14.72
CA GLY A 173 2.15 8.92 14.11
C GLY A 173 0.94 8.02 14.38
N VAL A 174 0.48 7.95 15.64
CA VAL A 174 -0.72 7.18 16.02
C VAL A 174 -1.97 7.72 15.31
N ILE A 175 -2.13 9.05 15.27
CA ILE A 175 -3.26 9.69 14.59
C ILE A 175 -3.21 9.39 13.07
N ALA A 176 -2.04 9.44 12.45
CA ALA A 176 -1.90 9.15 11.02
C ALA A 176 -2.29 7.70 10.69
N ALA A 177 -1.88 6.73 11.51
CA ALA A 177 -2.31 5.34 11.38
C ALA A 177 -3.84 5.19 11.54
N GLY A 178 -4.43 5.90 12.49
CA GLY A 178 -5.88 5.96 12.68
C GLY A 178 -6.61 6.60 11.49
N LEU A 179 -6.10 7.72 10.96
CA LEU A 179 -6.66 8.38 9.78
C LEU A 179 -6.59 7.48 8.55
N TRP A 180 -5.51 6.71 8.39
CA TRP A 180 -5.39 5.75 7.30
C TRP A 180 -6.41 4.60 7.45
N ALA A 181 -6.65 4.10 8.67
CA ALA A 181 -7.67 3.08 8.94
C ALA A 181 -9.08 3.49 8.50
N ILE A 182 -9.39 4.80 8.58
CA ILE A 182 -10.71 5.35 8.26
C ILE A 182 -10.76 6.09 6.93
N ALA A 183 -9.66 6.08 6.16
CA ALA A 183 -9.60 6.76 4.86
C ALA A 183 -10.68 6.21 3.92
N PRO A 184 -11.27 7.05 3.06
CA PRO A 184 -12.15 6.58 2.01
C PRO A 184 -11.44 5.51 1.16
N GLY A 185 -12.12 4.42 0.84
CA GLY A 185 -11.53 3.28 0.11
C GLY A 185 -10.80 2.26 0.98
N SER A 186 -10.65 2.48 2.30
CA SER A 186 -9.93 1.59 3.22
C SER A 186 -10.53 0.17 3.36
N GLY A 187 -11.72 -0.09 2.81
CA GLY A 187 -12.30 -1.44 2.76
C GLY A 187 -11.41 -2.45 2.03
N ALA A 188 -10.67 -2.00 1.02
CA ALA A 188 -9.73 -2.83 0.26
C ALA A 188 -8.56 -3.39 1.10
N GLU A 189 -8.26 -2.79 2.24
CA GLU A 189 -7.13 -3.21 3.08
C GLU A 189 -7.35 -4.59 3.73
N TRP A 190 -8.60 -4.98 3.98
CA TRP A 190 -8.97 -6.29 4.53
C TRP A 190 -9.75 -7.14 3.52
N ALA A 191 -9.62 -6.87 2.23
CA ALA A 191 -10.03 -7.75 1.14
C ALA A 191 -8.83 -8.57 0.63
N LEU A 192 -9.07 -9.52 -0.26
CA LEU A 192 -8.01 -10.29 -0.92
C LEU A 192 -7.33 -9.44 -2.00
N TYR A 193 -6.78 -8.30 -1.57
CA TYR A 193 -6.18 -7.31 -2.45
C TYR A 193 -4.74 -7.01 -2.08
N SER A 194 -3.96 -6.61 -3.06
CA SER A 194 -2.54 -6.32 -2.86
C SER A 194 -2.27 -4.92 -2.31
N ASP A 195 -3.32 -4.13 -2.00
CA ASP A 195 -3.21 -2.73 -1.58
C ASP A 195 -2.42 -2.58 -0.27
N SER A 196 -2.81 -3.30 0.77
CA SER A 196 -2.14 -3.26 2.07
C SER A 196 -0.66 -3.63 1.98
N LEU A 197 -0.33 -4.65 1.20
CA LEU A 197 1.05 -5.08 0.99
C LEU A 197 1.87 -4.00 0.29
N PHE A 198 1.30 -3.37 -0.74
CA PHE A 198 1.95 -2.27 -1.44
C PHE A 198 2.20 -1.07 -0.52
N ILE A 199 1.21 -0.67 0.28
CA ILE A 199 1.33 0.48 1.18
C ILE A 199 2.34 0.20 2.29
N ALA A 200 2.39 -1.03 2.82
CA ALA A 200 3.43 -1.44 3.75
C ALA A 200 4.83 -1.25 3.14
N LEU A 201 5.06 -1.80 1.95
CA LEU A 201 6.33 -1.67 1.25
C LEU A 201 6.68 -0.20 0.95
N ALA A 202 5.70 0.60 0.51
CA ALA A 202 5.91 2.02 0.21
C ALA A 202 6.27 2.83 1.47
N ALA A 203 5.56 2.63 2.58
CA ALA A 203 5.84 3.33 3.83
C ALA A 203 7.24 3.00 4.37
N TRP A 204 7.62 1.71 4.37
CA TRP A 204 8.94 1.30 4.81
C TRP A 204 10.06 1.71 3.86
N ALA A 205 9.83 1.70 2.53
CA ALA A 205 10.81 2.25 1.57
C ALA A 205 11.05 3.74 1.81
N CYS A 206 9.99 4.54 1.98
CA CYS A 206 10.10 5.95 2.32
C CYS A 206 10.85 6.16 3.65
N TYR A 207 10.54 5.36 4.68
CA TYR A 207 11.26 5.41 5.96
C TYR A 207 12.75 5.08 5.80
N CYS A 208 13.10 4.08 5.01
CA CYS A 208 14.49 3.72 4.70
C CYS A 208 15.23 4.86 4.00
N VAL A 209 14.61 5.54 3.02
CA VAL A 209 15.20 6.74 2.40
C VAL A 209 15.41 7.85 3.43
N MET A 210 14.42 8.12 4.29
CA MET A 210 14.51 9.15 5.33
C MET A 210 15.60 8.85 6.38
N THR A 211 15.97 7.59 6.53
CA THR A 211 17.04 7.12 7.44
C THR A 211 18.34 6.78 6.70
N LYS A 212 18.45 7.16 5.42
CA LYS A 212 19.62 6.92 4.55
C LYS A 212 20.01 5.43 4.39
N GLN A 213 19.04 4.53 4.56
CA GLN A 213 19.20 3.09 4.32
C GLN A 213 18.91 2.75 2.85
N TRP A 214 19.75 3.26 1.96
CA TRP A 214 19.53 3.27 0.50
C TRP A 214 19.36 1.88 -0.12
N VAL A 215 20.20 0.91 0.30
CA VAL A 215 20.13 -0.47 -0.21
C VAL A 215 18.80 -1.13 0.21
N ALA A 216 18.39 -0.98 1.47
CA ALA A 216 17.12 -1.48 1.95
C ALA A 216 15.94 -0.81 1.22
N ALA A 217 16.00 0.51 1.00
CA ALA A 217 15.00 1.22 0.21
C ALA A 217 14.88 0.66 -1.21
N GLY A 218 16.02 0.40 -1.88
CA GLY A 218 16.06 -0.19 -3.22
C GLY A 218 15.46 -1.59 -3.26
N VAL A 219 15.82 -2.47 -2.31
CA VAL A 219 15.29 -3.83 -2.20
C VAL A 219 13.79 -3.84 -1.93
N ILE A 220 13.32 -3.03 -0.98
CA ILE A 220 11.87 -2.92 -0.68
C ILE A 220 11.11 -2.40 -1.90
N THR A 221 11.66 -1.42 -2.63
CA THR A 221 11.05 -0.88 -3.84
C THR A 221 11.02 -1.90 -4.98
N LEU A 222 12.08 -2.71 -5.14
CA LEU A 222 12.10 -3.85 -6.06
C LEU A 222 10.96 -4.82 -5.74
N ILE A 223 10.80 -5.20 -4.48
CA ILE A 223 9.71 -6.09 -4.04
C ILE A 223 8.34 -5.45 -4.31
N ALA A 224 8.19 -4.14 -4.04
CA ALA A 224 6.98 -3.39 -4.38
C ALA A 224 6.68 -3.39 -5.89
N GLY A 225 7.74 -3.41 -6.72
CA GLY A 225 7.67 -3.56 -8.18
C GLY A 225 7.07 -4.89 -8.64
N LEU A 226 7.16 -5.94 -7.84
CA LEU A 226 6.51 -7.24 -8.09
C LEU A 226 5.08 -7.30 -7.56
N ASN A 227 4.57 -6.24 -6.95
CA ASN A 227 3.24 -6.22 -6.33
C ASN A 227 2.18 -5.50 -7.19
N ARG A 228 2.52 -4.33 -7.75
CA ARG A 228 1.57 -3.49 -8.51
C ARG A 228 2.29 -2.56 -9.49
N PRO A 229 1.64 -2.19 -10.63
CA PRO A 229 2.21 -1.22 -11.56
C PRO A 229 2.36 0.19 -10.96
N THR A 230 1.53 0.55 -9.97
CA THR A 230 1.61 1.82 -9.23
C THR A 230 2.93 2.00 -8.46
N SER A 231 3.74 0.94 -8.33
CA SER A 231 5.12 1.01 -7.82
C SER A 231 6.02 1.95 -8.65
N ALA A 232 5.65 2.27 -9.89
CA ALA A 232 6.35 3.26 -10.71
C ALA A 232 6.48 4.62 -10.00
N ALA A 233 5.45 5.05 -9.25
CA ALA A 233 5.49 6.28 -8.45
C ALA A 233 6.53 6.19 -7.30
N LEU A 234 6.62 5.05 -6.64
CA LEU A 234 7.60 4.80 -5.59
C LEU A 234 9.03 4.73 -6.16
N ILE A 235 9.21 4.04 -7.29
CA ILE A 235 10.49 3.93 -8.01
C ILE A 235 10.99 5.32 -8.39
N GLY A 236 10.10 6.16 -8.96
CA GLY A 236 10.43 7.54 -9.31
C GLY A 236 10.84 8.39 -8.09
N ALA A 237 10.13 8.25 -6.97
CA ALA A 237 10.41 9.00 -5.75
C ALA A 237 11.73 8.58 -5.07
N VAL A 238 11.97 7.26 -4.95
CA VAL A 238 13.21 6.70 -4.41
C VAL A 238 14.38 7.06 -5.33
N GLY A 239 14.18 6.92 -6.65
CA GLY A 239 15.18 7.27 -7.66
C GLY A 239 15.56 8.75 -7.61
N LEU A 240 14.58 9.65 -7.56
CA LEU A 240 14.83 11.10 -7.44
C LEU A 240 15.57 11.44 -6.15
N ALA A 241 15.17 10.86 -5.02
CA ALA A 241 15.85 11.06 -3.74
C ALA A 241 17.30 10.54 -3.78
N ALA A 242 17.53 9.37 -4.40
CA ALA A 242 18.88 8.80 -4.57
C ALA A 242 19.76 9.68 -5.48
N LEU A 243 19.23 10.22 -6.58
CA LEU A 243 19.94 11.13 -7.46
C LEU A 243 20.36 12.42 -6.75
N VAL A 244 19.48 12.99 -5.93
CA VAL A 244 19.80 14.18 -5.11
C VAL A 244 20.89 13.86 -4.09
N GLU A 245 20.84 12.69 -3.45
CA GLU A 245 21.87 12.24 -2.51
C GLU A 245 23.23 12.02 -3.20
N LEU A 246 23.23 11.41 -4.40
CA LEU A 246 24.44 11.25 -5.22
C LEU A 246 25.07 12.59 -5.61
N TYR A 247 24.24 13.58 -5.93
CA TYR A 247 24.71 14.94 -6.21
C TYR A 247 25.32 15.60 -4.97
N ARG A 248 24.67 15.48 -3.81
CA ARG A 248 25.15 16.04 -2.53
C ARG A 248 26.33 15.28 -1.93
N ARG A 249 26.45 13.99 -2.23
CA ARG A 249 27.48 13.07 -1.71
C ARG A 249 27.50 12.89 -0.17
N ASP A 250 26.41 13.17 0.50
CA ASP A 250 26.31 13.10 1.97
C ASP A 250 26.49 11.69 2.54
N SER A 251 26.04 10.65 1.80
CA SER A 251 26.11 9.22 2.21
C SER A 251 27.11 8.41 1.36
N GLY A 252 28.02 9.08 0.65
CA GLY A 252 28.88 8.45 -0.36
C GLY A 252 28.09 8.06 -1.62
N VAL A 253 28.77 7.41 -2.58
CA VAL A 253 28.19 7.15 -3.91
C VAL A 253 27.56 5.76 -4.00
N LEU A 254 28.24 4.74 -3.45
CA LEU A 254 27.88 3.33 -3.71
C LEU A 254 26.49 2.95 -3.21
N ARG A 255 26.13 3.33 -1.97
CA ARG A 255 24.84 2.94 -1.37
C ARG A 255 23.63 3.57 -2.10
N PRO A 256 23.57 4.91 -2.36
CA PRO A 256 22.47 5.50 -3.12
C PRO A 256 22.40 4.96 -4.55
N LEU A 257 23.55 4.72 -5.21
CA LEU A 257 23.59 4.14 -6.56
C LEU A 257 23.01 2.72 -6.57
N THR A 258 23.38 1.88 -5.61
CA THR A 258 22.80 0.53 -5.49
C THR A 258 21.28 0.60 -5.28
N GLY A 259 20.78 1.48 -4.41
CA GLY A 259 19.35 1.69 -4.21
C GLY A 259 18.63 2.13 -5.48
N LEU A 260 19.22 3.07 -6.23
CA LEU A 260 18.70 3.56 -7.49
C LEU A 260 18.58 2.44 -8.55
N LEU A 261 19.61 1.60 -8.68
CA LEU A 261 19.64 0.51 -9.67
C LEU A 261 18.72 -0.64 -9.31
N LEU A 262 18.57 -0.97 -8.02
CA LEU A 262 17.68 -2.04 -7.55
C LEU A 262 16.20 -1.68 -7.70
N ALA A 263 15.82 -0.44 -7.41
CA ALA A 263 14.43 -0.02 -7.32
C ALA A 263 13.54 -0.40 -8.51
N PRO A 264 13.95 -0.24 -9.79
CA PRO A 264 13.08 -0.53 -10.94
C PRO A 264 13.02 -2.03 -11.31
N LEU A 265 13.93 -2.88 -10.81
CA LEU A 265 14.11 -4.24 -11.32
C LEU A 265 12.87 -5.13 -11.17
N GLY A 266 12.09 -4.97 -10.11
CA GLY A 266 10.89 -5.77 -9.90
C GLY A 266 9.81 -5.47 -10.95
N LEU A 267 9.52 -4.19 -11.17
CA LEU A 267 8.55 -3.74 -12.17
C LEU A 267 8.99 -4.11 -13.58
N LEU A 268 10.22 -3.74 -13.94
CA LEU A 268 10.77 -4.03 -15.27
C LEU A 268 10.89 -5.52 -15.53
N GLY A 269 11.27 -6.30 -14.52
CA GLY A 269 11.36 -7.75 -14.60
C GLY A 269 10.02 -8.42 -14.91
N TYR A 270 8.94 -8.01 -14.22
CA TYR A 270 7.62 -8.58 -14.50
C TYR A 270 7.04 -8.13 -15.84
N VAL A 271 7.06 -6.84 -16.14
CA VAL A 271 6.55 -6.31 -17.42
C VAL A 271 7.34 -6.91 -18.59
N GLY A 272 8.69 -7.00 -18.47
CA GLY A 272 9.54 -7.63 -19.47
C GLY A 272 9.26 -9.13 -19.64
N TRP A 273 9.00 -9.86 -18.53
CA TRP A 273 8.61 -11.26 -18.58
C TRP A 273 7.26 -11.46 -19.31
N VAL A 274 6.27 -10.62 -19.05
CA VAL A 274 4.97 -10.67 -19.75
C VAL A 274 5.17 -10.41 -21.24
N GLY A 275 5.94 -9.36 -21.60
CA GLY A 275 6.23 -9.03 -22.98
C GLY A 275 6.95 -10.18 -23.72
N TRP A 276 7.94 -10.79 -23.06
CA TRP A 276 8.62 -11.96 -23.61
C TRP A 276 7.68 -13.14 -23.84
N ARG A 277 6.80 -13.44 -22.87
CA ARG A 277 5.82 -14.55 -22.97
C ARG A 277 4.76 -14.32 -24.04
N MET A 278 4.36 -13.07 -24.28
CA MET A 278 3.38 -12.70 -25.31
C MET A 278 4.00 -12.53 -26.70
N GLY A 279 5.36 -12.55 -26.81
CA GLY A 279 6.05 -12.22 -28.06
C GLY A 279 5.91 -10.76 -28.50
N ASP A 280 5.45 -9.88 -27.60
CA ASP A 280 5.25 -8.45 -27.80
C ASP A 280 5.71 -7.69 -26.56
N TRP A 281 6.77 -6.90 -26.67
CA TRP A 281 7.33 -6.11 -25.56
C TRP A 281 6.33 -5.04 -25.02
N GLY A 282 5.36 -4.63 -25.85
CA GLY A 282 4.24 -3.78 -25.46
C GLY A 282 3.03 -4.55 -24.92
N GLY A 283 3.05 -5.88 -24.95
CA GLY A 283 1.90 -6.75 -24.68
C GLY A 283 1.23 -6.52 -23.32
N TYR A 284 2.00 -6.22 -22.27
CA TYR A 284 1.43 -5.84 -20.99
C TYR A 284 0.55 -4.57 -21.09
N PHE A 285 1.02 -3.54 -21.77
CA PHE A 285 0.29 -2.27 -21.91
C PHE A 285 -0.92 -2.42 -22.84
N THR A 286 -0.78 -3.24 -23.90
CA THR A 286 -1.89 -3.61 -24.78
C THR A 286 -2.99 -4.35 -23.99
N LEU A 287 -2.61 -5.33 -23.15
CA LEU A 287 -3.55 -6.02 -22.27
C LEU A 287 -4.27 -5.06 -21.32
N GLN A 288 -3.55 -4.15 -20.68
CA GLN A 288 -4.16 -3.18 -19.75
C GLN A 288 -5.13 -2.23 -20.47
N ARG A 289 -4.78 -1.75 -21.67
CA ARG A 289 -5.60 -0.83 -22.43
C ARG A 289 -6.84 -1.52 -23.04
N ASP A 290 -6.67 -2.69 -23.66
CA ASP A 290 -7.66 -3.29 -24.54
C ASP A 290 -8.48 -4.41 -23.88
N ALA A 291 -8.11 -4.83 -22.65
CA ALA A 291 -8.88 -5.79 -21.86
C ALA A 291 -9.41 -5.23 -20.53
N TRP A 292 -8.79 -4.15 -20.01
CA TRP A 292 -9.11 -3.57 -18.70
C TRP A 292 -9.47 -2.10 -18.75
N LEU A 293 -9.40 -1.47 -19.94
CA LEU A 293 -9.65 -0.04 -20.14
C LEU A 293 -8.80 0.82 -19.18
N HIS A 294 -7.54 0.40 -18.96
CA HIS A 294 -6.65 1.05 -18.03
C HIS A 294 -5.37 1.52 -18.73
N TYR A 295 -5.23 2.82 -18.92
CA TYR A 295 -4.09 3.47 -19.58
C TYR A 295 -3.97 4.93 -19.16
N PHE A 296 -2.81 5.52 -19.41
CA PHE A 296 -2.57 6.92 -19.10
C PHE A 296 -3.23 7.82 -20.17
N ASP A 297 -4.27 8.58 -19.76
CA ASP A 297 -5.09 9.42 -20.64
C ASP A 297 -4.93 10.92 -20.38
N TRP A 298 -3.88 11.28 -19.62
CA TRP A 298 -3.59 12.67 -19.24
C TRP A 298 -4.67 13.30 -18.34
N GLY A 299 -5.46 12.50 -17.65
CA GLY A 299 -6.53 12.95 -16.76
C GLY A 299 -7.84 13.32 -17.46
N GLN A 300 -7.98 12.99 -18.73
CA GLN A 300 -9.21 13.27 -19.50
C GLN A 300 -10.42 12.53 -18.93
N GLY A 301 -10.26 11.26 -18.55
CA GLY A 301 -11.30 10.47 -17.89
C GLY A 301 -11.70 11.05 -16.54
N THR A 302 -10.73 11.39 -15.72
CA THR A 302 -10.98 12.08 -14.42
C THR A 302 -11.74 13.39 -14.60
N TRP A 303 -11.33 14.23 -15.56
CA TRP A 303 -12.02 15.49 -15.85
C TRP A 303 -13.46 15.27 -16.32
N ASN A 304 -13.68 14.32 -17.22
CA ASN A 304 -15.03 13.99 -17.73
C ASN A 304 -15.93 13.47 -16.61
N ALA A 305 -15.41 12.63 -15.72
CA ALA A 305 -16.17 12.12 -14.58
C ALA A 305 -16.55 13.24 -13.59
N ILE A 306 -15.60 14.10 -13.21
CA ILE A 306 -15.87 15.27 -12.34
C ILE A 306 -16.92 16.17 -12.98
N ARG A 307 -16.76 16.49 -14.27
CA ARG A 307 -17.73 17.30 -15.02
C ARG A 307 -19.11 16.62 -15.06
N GLY A 308 -19.15 15.31 -15.28
CA GLY A 308 -20.38 14.53 -15.27
C GLY A 308 -21.10 14.62 -13.93
N VAL A 309 -20.38 14.41 -12.82
CA VAL A 309 -20.92 14.53 -11.46
C VAL A 309 -21.46 15.93 -11.19
N LEU A 310 -20.70 16.99 -11.53
CA LEU A 310 -21.11 18.38 -11.28
C LEU A 310 -22.31 18.82 -12.12
N LEU A 311 -22.49 18.27 -13.32
CA LEU A 311 -23.59 18.58 -14.22
C LEU A 311 -24.77 17.60 -14.10
N GLY A 312 -24.68 16.60 -13.21
CA GLY A 312 -25.69 15.56 -13.07
C GLY A 312 -25.82 14.66 -14.32
N ARG A 313 -24.70 14.39 -15.01
CA ARG A 313 -24.63 13.56 -16.22
C ARG A 313 -23.83 12.29 -15.94
N ASN A 314 -24.25 11.16 -16.53
CA ASN A 314 -23.60 9.85 -16.38
C ASN A 314 -23.08 9.34 -17.73
N ASP A 315 -22.45 10.21 -18.49
CA ASP A 315 -21.96 9.97 -19.84
C ASP A 315 -20.47 9.58 -19.87
N TYR A 316 -19.97 9.00 -18.79
CA TYR A 316 -18.60 8.50 -18.68
C TYR A 316 -18.60 7.01 -18.27
N PRO A 317 -17.52 6.27 -18.59
CA PRO A 317 -17.42 4.84 -18.30
C PRO A 317 -17.55 4.53 -16.81
N PHE A 318 -18.36 3.51 -16.46
CA PHE A 318 -18.54 3.01 -15.09
C PHE A 318 -18.97 4.09 -14.08
N ALA A 319 -19.97 4.90 -14.43
CA ALA A 319 -20.51 5.92 -13.53
C ALA A 319 -21.31 5.30 -12.38
N TYR A 320 -20.85 5.54 -11.14
CA TYR A 320 -21.48 5.11 -9.89
C TYR A 320 -21.69 6.32 -8.97
N HIS A 321 -22.90 6.87 -8.93
CA HIS A 321 -23.20 8.17 -8.33
C HIS A 321 -22.59 8.42 -6.94
N THR A 322 -22.77 7.50 -6.01
CA THR A 322 -22.33 7.71 -4.60
C THR A 322 -20.82 7.71 -4.47
N SER A 323 -20.14 6.74 -5.10
CA SER A 323 -18.69 6.67 -5.08
C SER A 323 -18.04 7.80 -5.87
N ASP A 324 -18.66 8.21 -7.01
CA ASP A 324 -18.17 9.28 -7.85
C ASP A 324 -18.30 10.66 -7.20
N MET A 325 -19.38 10.90 -6.44
CA MET A 325 -19.53 12.13 -5.64
C MET A 325 -18.40 12.25 -4.60
N LEU A 326 -18.12 11.18 -3.86
CA LEU A 326 -17.05 11.21 -2.87
C LEU A 326 -15.67 11.29 -3.53
N ALA A 327 -15.45 10.58 -4.64
CA ALA A 327 -14.23 10.70 -5.43
C ALA A 327 -14.01 12.15 -5.89
N THR A 328 -15.08 12.82 -6.38
CA THR A 328 -15.02 14.24 -6.75
C THR A 328 -14.62 15.13 -5.58
N LEU A 329 -15.26 14.99 -4.42
CA LEU A 329 -14.92 15.75 -3.22
C LEU A 329 -13.46 15.51 -2.79
N LEU A 330 -13.00 14.26 -2.85
CA LEU A 330 -11.63 13.90 -2.53
C LEU A 330 -10.65 14.57 -3.50
N VAL A 331 -10.89 14.49 -4.82
CA VAL A 331 -10.03 15.11 -5.83
C VAL A 331 -9.99 16.63 -5.65
N LEU A 332 -11.13 17.28 -5.42
CA LEU A 332 -11.19 18.73 -5.17
C LEU A 332 -10.48 19.14 -3.86
N SER A 333 -10.33 18.23 -2.90
CA SER A 333 -9.58 18.48 -1.65
C SER A 333 -8.06 18.37 -1.82
N LEU A 334 -7.56 17.65 -2.85
CA LEU A 334 -6.14 17.39 -3.04
C LEU A 334 -5.26 18.64 -3.10
N PRO A 335 -5.62 19.73 -3.80
CA PRO A 335 -4.79 20.95 -3.81
C PRO A 335 -4.54 21.48 -2.40
N VAL A 336 -5.57 21.47 -1.55
CA VAL A 336 -5.44 21.92 -0.15
C VAL A 336 -4.53 20.98 0.63
N LEU A 337 -4.74 19.67 0.53
CA LEU A 337 -3.92 18.67 1.22
C LEU A 337 -2.46 18.72 0.77
N ILE A 338 -2.19 18.91 -0.53
CA ILE A 338 -0.84 19.08 -1.07
C ILE A 338 -0.17 20.34 -0.50
N VAL A 339 -0.87 21.48 -0.51
CA VAL A 339 -0.34 22.74 0.07
C VAL A 339 -0.03 22.57 1.55
N LEU A 340 -0.93 21.94 2.31
CA LEU A 340 -0.71 21.66 3.73
C LEU A 340 0.49 20.72 3.95
N LEU A 341 0.65 19.69 3.13
CA LEU A 341 1.80 18.78 3.18
C LEU A 341 3.10 19.55 2.89
N VAL A 342 3.17 20.30 1.78
CA VAL A 342 4.36 21.04 1.37
C VAL A 342 4.78 22.07 2.41
N ARG A 343 3.81 22.73 3.08
CA ARG A 343 4.10 23.68 4.18
C ARG A 343 4.82 23.04 5.36
N LEU A 344 4.66 21.74 5.58
CA LEU A 344 5.41 21.00 6.60
C LEU A 344 6.86 20.71 6.20
N ARG A 345 7.25 21.02 4.95
CA ARG A 345 8.59 20.76 4.39
C ARG A 345 9.06 19.33 4.59
N PRO A 346 8.26 18.33 4.17
CA PRO A 346 8.63 16.93 4.35
C PRO A 346 9.85 16.59 3.50
N PRO A 347 10.57 15.49 3.80
CA PRO A 347 11.62 14.96 2.95
C PRO A 347 11.16 14.76 1.50
N LEU A 348 12.06 14.99 0.55
CA LEU A 348 11.77 14.95 -0.89
C LEU A 348 11.05 13.66 -1.32
N VAL A 349 11.45 12.51 -0.78
CA VAL A 349 10.84 11.23 -1.12
C VAL A 349 9.34 11.20 -0.86
N LEU A 350 8.85 11.81 0.23
CA LEU A 350 7.42 11.83 0.55
C LEU A 350 6.63 12.73 -0.40
N THR A 351 7.17 13.92 -0.71
CA THR A 351 6.53 14.84 -1.65
C THR A 351 6.51 14.25 -3.07
N ALA A 352 7.64 13.72 -3.52
CA ALA A 352 7.78 13.12 -4.85
C ALA A 352 6.86 11.89 -4.99
N TYR A 353 6.84 11.00 -3.99
CA TYR A 353 5.97 9.84 -3.97
C TYR A 353 4.49 10.22 -4.02
N THR A 354 4.08 11.17 -3.19
CA THR A 354 2.69 11.63 -3.16
C THR A 354 2.26 12.22 -4.49
N LEU A 355 3.07 13.14 -5.06
CA LEU A 355 2.75 13.78 -6.34
C LEU A 355 2.74 12.77 -7.49
N ALA A 356 3.72 11.86 -7.55
CA ALA A 356 3.77 10.82 -8.56
C ALA A 356 2.56 9.87 -8.45
N THR A 357 2.13 9.50 -7.24
CA THR A 357 0.92 8.70 -7.02
C THR A 357 -0.33 9.42 -7.49
N ILE A 358 -0.50 10.70 -7.13
CA ILE A 358 -1.65 11.51 -7.58
C ILE A 358 -1.66 11.63 -9.10
N VAL A 359 -0.53 11.92 -9.73
CA VAL A 359 -0.42 12.01 -11.19
C VAL A 359 -0.74 10.68 -11.85
N SER A 360 -0.25 9.57 -11.31
CA SER A 360 -0.57 8.24 -11.85
C SER A 360 -2.05 7.90 -11.74
N VAL A 361 -2.69 8.22 -10.62
CA VAL A 361 -4.10 7.92 -10.37
C VAL A 361 -5.02 8.81 -11.20
N LEU A 362 -4.82 10.13 -11.14
CA LEU A 362 -5.69 11.08 -11.84
C LEU A 362 -5.39 11.19 -13.34
N GLY A 363 -4.18 10.83 -13.75
CA GLY A 363 -3.74 10.84 -15.14
C GLY A 363 -4.10 9.56 -15.91
N SER A 364 -4.65 8.55 -15.25
CA SER A 364 -5.01 7.29 -15.91
C SER A 364 -6.53 7.13 -15.98
N LEU A 365 -7.00 6.61 -17.12
CA LEU A 365 -8.37 6.14 -17.22
C LEU A 365 -8.56 4.90 -16.35
N GLY A 366 -9.65 4.86 -15.63
CA GLY A 366 -10.04 3.77 -14.74
C GLY A 366 -11.44 4.01 -14.19
N ILE A 367 -11.84 3.24 -13.18
CA ILE A 367 -13.13 3.42 -12.51
C ILE A 367 -13.00 4.61 -11.55
N PHE A 368 -13.62 5.75 -11.90
CA PHE A 368 -13.46 7.01 -11.17
C PHE A 368 -13.91 6.90 -9.70
N GLY A 369 -15.00 6.17 -9.42
CA GLY A 369 -15.47 5.93 -8.04
C GLY A 369 -14.41 5.27 -7.13
N ASN A 370 -13.46 4.55 -7.70
CA ASN A 370 -12.35 3.91 -6.98
C ASN A 370 -11.15 4.83 -6.71
N THR A 371 -11.20 6.09 -7.13
CA THR A 371 -10.12 7.05 -6.86
C THR A 371 -9.76 7.09 -5.38
N SER A 372 -10.73 6.92 -4.49
CA SER A 372 -10.50 6.86 -3.03
C SER A 372 -9.60 5.69 -2.63
N ARG A 373 -9.79 4.49 -3.22
CA ARG A 373 -8.94 3.32 -3.04
C ARG A 373 -7.56 3.51 -3.67
N TYR A 374 -7.52 4.02 -4.90
CA TYR A 374 -6.26 4.24 -5.63
C TYR A 374 -5.37 5.31 -4.98
N LEU A 375 -5.94 6.22 -4.18
CA LEU A 375 -5.20 7.23 -3.42
C LEU A 375 -4.78 6.76 -2.00
N LEU A 376 -5.19 5.58 -1.53
CA LEU A 376 -4.71 5.04 -0.24
C LEU A 376 -3.18 5.00 -0.10
N PRO A 377 -2.41 4.68 -1.17
CA PRO A 377 -0.96 4.74 -1.12
C PRO A 377 -0.40 6.15 -0.89
N ALA A 378 -1.14 7.21 -1.20
CA ALA A 378 -0.73 8.59 -0.95
C ALA A 378 -0.88 8.99 0.53
N PHE A 379 -0.57 8.07 1.46
CA PHE A 379 -0.64 8.27 2.91
C PHE A 379 0.08 9.53 3.42
N PRO A 380 1.12 10.08 2.76
CA PRO A 380 1.72 11.32 3.23
C PRO A 380 0.76 12.53 3.25
N LEU A 381 -0.34 12.50 2.49
CA LEU A 381 -1.41 13.52 2.57
C LEU A 381 -2.05 13.60 3.97
N LEU A 382 -2.05 12.47 4.71
CA LEU A 382 -2.62 12.40 6.05
C LEU A 382 -1.72 13.06 7.12
N ILE A 383 -0.43 13.31 6.81
CA ILE A 383 0.54 13.88 7.77
C ILE A 383 0.07 15.24 8.28
N ALA A 384 -0.38 16.11 7.37
CA ALA A 384 -0.84 17.45 7.74
C ALA A 384 -2.07 17.41 8.64
N LEU A 385 -3.01 16.51 8.35
CA LEU A 385 -4.20 16.29 9.18
C LEU A 385 -3.82 15.74 10.56
N ALA A 386 -2.93 14.76 10.60
CA ALA A 386 -2.44 14.19 11.86
C ALA A 386 -1.74 15.24 12.74
N VAL A 387 -0.93 16.12 12.14
CA VAL A 387 -0.27 17.22 12.82
C VAL A 387 -1.29 18.23 13.35
N ALA A 388 -2.32 18.58 12.59
CA ALA A 388 -3.38 19.47 13.06
C ALA A 388 -4.17 18.86 14.22
N MET A 389 -4.54 17.59 14.12
CA MET A 389 -5.34 16.87 15.12
C MET A 389 -4.57 16.52 16.40
N ARG A 390 -3.23 16.57 16.42
CA ARG A 390 -2.46 16.27 17.65
C ARG A 390 -2.77 17.18 18.84
N ARG A 391 -3.41 18.33 18.61
CA ARG A 391 -3.82 19.27 19.66
C ARG A 391 -5.19 18.94 20.30
N LEU A 392 -5.96 18.07 19.67
CA LEU A 392 -7.28 17.65 20.17
C LEU A 392 -7.12 16.76 21.41
N SER A 393 -8.08 16.80 22.33
CA SER A 393 -8.09 15.88 23.47
C SER A 393 -8.36 14.44 23.02
N TRP A 394 -7.96 13.45 23.82
CA TRP A 394 -8.17 12.03 23.49
C TRP A 394 -9.64 11.65 23.29
N PRO A 395 -10.61 12.12 24.09
CA PRO A 395 -12.02 11.83 23.86
C PRO A 395 -12.53 12.37 22.51
N VAL A 396 -12.09 13.58 22.12
CA VAL A 396 -12.46 14.16 20.82
C VAL A 396 -11.85 13.36 19.67
N LEU A 397 -10.57 12.98 19.79
CA LEU A 397 -9.93 12.12 18.80
C LEU A 397 -10.65 10.77 18.67
N ALA A 398 -10.98 10.13 19.78
CA ALA A 398 -11.72 8.86 19.78
C ALA A 398 -13.10 9.02 19.13
N GLY A 399 -13.81 10.12 19.41
CA GLY A 399 -15.09 10.42 18.78
C GLY A 399 -14.97 10.60 17.27
N VAL A 400 -14.02 11.43 16.81
CA VAL A 400 -13.79 11.69 15.37
C VAL A 400 -13.36 10.42 14.62
N LEU A 401 -12.37 9.70 15.17
CA LEU A 401 -11.87 8.48 14.54
C LEU A 401 -12.89 7.34 14.58
N GLY A 402 -13.64 7.20 15.68
CA GLY A 402 -14.70 6.20 15.82
C GLY A 402 -15.86 6.44 14.85
N THR A 403 -16.34 7.68 14.74
CA THR A 403 -17.35 8.06 13.73
C THR A 403 -16.81 7.83 12.33
N GLY A 404 -15.55 8.19 12.06
CA GLY A 404 -14.87 7.92 10.80
C GLY A 404 -14.79 6.44 10.47
N ALA A 405 -14.56 5.56 11.47
CA ALA A 405 -14.54 4.11 11.27
C ALA A 405 -15.90 3.56 10.83
N VAL A 406 -16.98 4.03 11.43
CA VAL A 406 -18.36 3.66 11.02
C VAL A 406 -18.64 4.14 9.60
N ALA A 407 -18.34 5.40 9.30
CA ALA A 407 -18.52 5.98 7.97
C ALA A 407 -17.65 5.26 6.90
N SER A 408 -16.42 4.90 7.25
CA SER A 408 -15.53 4.14 6.40
C SER A 408 -16.06 2.72 6.14
N GLY A 409 -16.59 2.05 7.15
CA GLY A 409 -17.22 0.72 6.98
C GLY A 409 -18.41 0.76 6.05
N TRP A 410 -19.24 1.79 6.16
CA TRP A 410 -20.35 2.00 5.23
C TRP A 410 -19.85 2.30 3.81
N TYR A 411 -18.98 3.27 3.65
CA TYR A 411 -18.54 3.72 2.33
C TYR A 411 -17.52 2.77 1.71
N ALA A 412 -16.39 2.56 2.41
CA ALA A 412 -15.25 1.82 1.87
C ALA A 412 -15.52 0.30 1.78
N GLY A 413 -16.47 -0.19 2.56
CA GLY A 413 -16.94 -1.55 2.48
C GLY A 413 -18.17 -1.65 1.56
N TYR A 414 -19.33 -1.19 2.06
CA TYR A 414 -20.60 -1.43 1.39
C TYR A 414 -20.74 -0.68 0.07
N VAL A 415 -20.49 0.64 0.03
CA VAL A 415 -20.70 1.42 -1.20
C VAL A 415 -19.75 1.00 -2.31
N ILE A 416 -18.48 0.76 -2.01
CA ILE A 416 -17.50 0.36 -3.02
C ILE A 416 -17.70 -1.10 -3.45
N PHE A 417 -17.84 -2.02 -2.50
CA PHE A 417 -17.88 -3.45 -2.81
C PHE A 417 -19.25 -3.95 -3.25
N GLU A 418 -20.34 -3.37 -2.72
CA GLU A 418 -21.70 -3.83 -3.03
C GLU A 418 -22.37 -3.01 -4.11
N LEU A 419 -22.32 -1.68 -3.99
CA LEU A 419 -22.99 -0.75 -4.91
C LEU A 419 -22.10 -0.27 -6.04
N GLY A 420 -20.81 -0.61 -6.05
CA GLY A 420 -19.83 -0.19 -7.05
C GLY A 420 -19.02 -1.35 -7.60
N ILE A 421 -17.83 -1.01 -8.10
CA ILE A 421 -16.76 -1.93 -8.49
C ILE A 421 -15.55 -1.58 -7.62
N PRO A 422 -15.07 -2.44 -6.73
CA PRO A 422 -13.94 -2.15 -5.84
C PRO A 422 -12.60 -2.08 -6.55
#